data_bd480a61ecc1b3fe1a8bb868f0ec4b91
#
_entry.id   bd480a61ecc1b3fe1a8bb868f0ec4b91
#
_cell.length_a   1.000
_cell.length_b   1.000
_cell.length_c   1.000
_cell.angle_alpha   90.00
_cell.angle_beta   90.00
_cell.angle_gamma   90.00
#
_symmetry.space_group_name_H-M   'P 1'
#
loop_
_entity.id
_entity.type
_entity.pdbx_description
1 polymer ?
#
loop_
_entity_poly.entity_id
_entity_poly.type
_entity_poly.pdbx_seq_one_letter_code
_entity_poly.pdbx_strand_id
1 'polypeptide(L)'
;MKLIIITSPDFIPDEARIVTELFKAGLDLLHVRKPGADVHAVENLLQGIAPEYRTRIVIHDFFSLKDKYLLGGIHLNSRHPEAPANYEGILSRACHSLEEVETTVSRFNYVLMSPVYDSISKQGYRSGYSKDELKQAQESGVIHEKVVALGGISEVNLAEIKSLGFGGAALLGDIWNRYHTWKDAEELLAHFRRLKKICLLYTSPSPRDRG
;
A
#
# COMPACT_ATOMS: atom_id res chain seq x y z
N MET A 1 8.63 9.18 0.93
CA MET A 1 7.39 8.51 0.50
C MET A 1 7.35 7.11 1.10
N LYS A 2 6.21 6.68 1.67
CA LYS A 2 6.03 5.34 2.27
C LYS A 2 5.87 4.26 1.19
N LEU A 3 6.41 3.07 1.45
CA LEU A 3 6.08 1.86 0.68
C LEU A 3 5.14 0.98 1.49
N ILE A 4 4.03 0.62 0.88
CA ILE A 4 3.01 -0.27 1.43
C ILE A 4 2.96 -1.52 0.55
N ILE A 5 2.91 -2.70 1.15
CA ILE A 5 2.63 -3.93 0.42
C ILE A 5 1.25 -4.43 0.84
N ILE A 6 0.42 -4.79 -0.15
CA ILE A 6 -0.82 -5.52 0.07
C ILE A 6 -0.49 -6.99 -0.13
N THR A 7 -0.92 -7.88 0.77
CA THR A 7 -0.69 -9.33 0.64
C THR A 7 -1.29 -9.87 -0.67
N SER A 8 -0.72 -10.96 -1.19
CA SER A 8 -1.38 -11.74 -2.26
C SER A 8 -2.82 -12.07 -1.85
N PRO A 9 -3.79 -12.06 -2.77
CA PRO A 9 -5.15 -12.51 -2.48
C PRO A 9 -5.19 -13.93 -1.93
N ASP A 10 -4.38 -14.82 -2.49
CA ASP A 10 -4.21 -16.20 -2.04
C ASP A 10 -3.08 -16.32 -1.03
N PHE A 11 -3.19 -17.31 -0.13
CA PHE A 11 -2.06 -17.68 0.71
C PHE A 11 -0.97 -18.34 -0.13
N ILE A 12 0.24 -17.87 0.05
CA ILE A 12 1.41 -18.41 -0.66
C ILE A 12 2.36 -19.09 0.33
N PRO A 13 3.17 -20.06 -0.13
CA PRO A 13 4.17 -20.70 0.73
C PRO A 13 5.10 -19.66 1.37
N ASP A 14 5.45 -19.87 2.64
CA ASP A 14 6.37 -19.01 3.39
C ASP A 14 5.99 -17.52 3.49
N GLU A 15 4.73 -17.14 3.23
CA GLU A 15 4.30 -15.73 3.17
C GLU A 15 4.65 -14.96 4.45
N ALA A 16 4.41 -15.51 5.62
CA ALA A 16 4.74 -14.86 6.89
C ALA A 16 6.24 -14.60 7.04
N ARG A 17 7.07 -15.53 6.55
CA ARG A 17 8.52 -15.40 6.57
C ARG A 17 8.99 -14.32 5.60
N ILE A 18 8.48 -14.31 4.35
CA ILE A 18 8.87 -13.28 3.38
C ILE A 18 8.42 -11.89 3.82
N VAL A 19 7.23 -11.77 4.41
CA VAL A 19 6.75 -10.52 5.00
C VAL A 19 7.68 -10.03 6.10
N THR A 20 8.14 -10.91 6.98
CA THR A 20 9.11 -10.57 8.02
C THR A 20 10.40 -10.03 7.42
N GLU A 21 10.93 -10.66 6.37
CA GLU A 21 12.14 -10.18 5.67
C GLU A 21 11.90 -8.84 4.95
N LEU A 22 10.72 -8.61 4.38
CA LEU A 22 10.35 -7.31 3.81
C LEU A 22 10.35 -6.21 4.90
N PHE A 23 9.85 -6.48 6.08
CA PHE A 23 9.92 -5.54 7.19
C PHE A 23 11.37 -5.24 7.63
N LYS A 24 12.22 -6.25 7.69
CA LYS A 24 13.67 -6.08 7.95
C LYS A 24 14.34 -5.24 6.85
N ALA A 25 13.89 -5.37 5.60
CA ALA A 25 14.36 -4.58 4.47
C ALA A 25 13.80 -3.15 4.43
N GLY A 26 12.92 -2.76 5.38
CA GLY A 26 12.42 -1.39 5.53
C GLY A 26 11.00 -1.17 4.99
N LEU A 27 10.16 -2.20 4.88
CA LEU A 27 8.74 -2.04 4.57
C LEU A 27 8.09 -1.13 5.62
N ASP A 28 7.33 -0.12 5.18
CA ASP A 28 6.69 0.83 6.08
C ASP A 28 5.40 0.27 6.67
N LEU A 29 4.50 -0.26 5.84
CA LEU A 29 3.22 -0.87 6.24
C LEU A 29 2.92 -2.11 5.39
N LEU A 30 2.25 -3.08 6.01
CA LEU A 30 1.64 -4.22 5.34
C LEU A 30 0.13 -4.11 5.44
N HIS A 31 -0.59 -4.26 4.34
CA HIS A 31 -2.03 -4.45 4.31
C HIS A 31 -2.34 -5.94 4.15
N VAL A 32 -2.93 -6.55 5.17
CA VAL A 32 -3.39 -7.94 5.11
C VAL A 32 -4.78 -7.97 4.48
N ARG A 33 -4.85 -8.45 3.24
CA ARG A 33 -6.08 -8.60 2.46
C ARG A 33 -6.16 -10.01 1.89
N LYS A 34 -7.05 -10.83 2.42
CA LYS A 34 -7.28 -12.23 2.04
C LYS A 34 -8.78 -12.45 1.75
N PRO A 35 -9.26 -12.03 0.55
CA PRO A 35 -10.67 -12.11 0.22
C PRO A 35 -11.13 -13.58 0.24
N GLY A 36 -12.24 -13.83 0.94
CA GLY A 36 -12.80 -15.18 1.04
C GLY A 36 -12.09 -16.14 2.01
N ALA A 37 -11.03 -15.69 2.69
CA ALA A 37 -10.37 -16.51 3.71
C ALA A 37 -11.24 -16.64 4.97
N ASP A 38 -11.05 -17.73 5.70
CA ASP A 38 -11.55 -17.83 7.07
C ASP A 38 -10.61 -17.14 8.07
N VAL A 39 -11.14 -16.85 9.26
CA VAL A 39 -10.41 -16.12 10.29
C VAL A 39 -9.17 -16.87 10.77
N HIS A 40 -9.22 -18.20 10.89
CA HIS A 40 -8.10 -18.99 11.40
C HIS A 40 -6.92 -19.00 10.42
N ALA A 41 -7.18 -19.02 9.11
CA ALA A 41 -6.12 -18.91 8.11
C ALA A 41 -5.41 -17.55 8.20
N VAL A 42 -6.16 -16.45 8.41
CA VAL A 42 -5.58 -15.12 8.61
C VAL A 42 -4.80 -15.05 9.95
N GLU A 43 -5.32 -15.65 11.02
CA GLU A 43 -4.63 -15.74 12.30
C GLU A 43 -3.29 -16.47 12.18
N ASN A 44 -3.26 -17.61 11.47
CA ASN A 44 -2.03 -18.36 11.23
C ASN A 44 -0.97 -17.51 10.50
N LEU A 45 -1.38 -16.73 9.50
CA LEU A 45 -0.49 -15.78 8.83
C LEU A 45 0.06 -14.76 9.82
N LEU A 46 -0.80 -14.11 10.62
CA LEU A 46 -0.40 -13.09 11.59
C LEU A 46 0.53 -13.66 12.68
N GLN A 47 0.29 -14.88 13.12
CA GLN A 47 1.14 -15.57 14.11
C GLN A 47 2.54 -15.86 13.57
N GLY A 48 2.65 -16.17 12.30
CA GLY A 48 3.93 -16.44 11.63
C GLY A 48 4.77 -15.18 11.36
N ILE A 49 4.19 -13.98 11.42
CA ILE A 49 4.92 -12.72 11.27
C ILE A 49 5.54 -12.32 12.61
N ALA A 50 6.82 -11.90 12.58
CA ALA A 50 7.54 -11.49 13.78
C ALA A 50 6.77 -10.39 14.56
N PRO A 51 6.58 -10.58 15.89
CA PRO A 51 5.68 -9.73 16.70
C PRO A 51 6.02 -8.25 16.69
N GLU A 52 7.28 -7.89 16.61
CA GLU A 52 7.77 -6.50 16.59
C GLU A 52 7.28 -5.69 15.38
N TYR A 53 6.79 -6.36 14.33
CA TYR A 53 6.26 -5.69 13.14
C TYR A 53 4.74 -5.54 13.11
N ARG A 54 4.01 -6.14 14.05
CA ARG A 54 2.54 -6.18 14.05
C ARG A 54 1.90 -4.81 14.11
N THR A 55 2.52 -3.84 14.79
CA THR A 55 2.05 -2.44 14.81
C THR A 55 2.14 -1.73 13.46
N ARG A 56 2.77 -2.35 12.47
CA ARG A 56 2.85 -1.88 11.09
C ARG A 56 1.97 -2.69 10.13
N ILE A 57 1.02 -3.46 10.66
CA ILE A 57 0.05 -4.24 9.89
C ILE A 57 -1.32 -3.56 9.96
N VAL A 58 -1.97 -3.40 8.80
CA VAL A 58 -3.34 -2.91 8.64
C VAL A 58 -4.18 -4.05 8.06
N ILE A 59 -5.29 -4.38 8.70
CA ILE A 59 -6.14 -5.51 8.30
C ILE A 59 -7.41 -5.03 7.58
N HIS A 60 -7.82 -5.75 6.52
CA HIS A 60 -8.97 -5.39 5.68
C HIS A 60 -10.30 -6.05 6.10
N ASP A 61 -10.22 -7.17 6.80
CA ASP A 61 -11.35 -7.96 7.29
C ASP A 61 -11.01 -8.48 8.70
N PHE A 62 -11.98 -9.02 9.44
CA PHE A 62 -11.78 -9.57 10.79
C PHE A 62 -11.16 -8.54 11.76
N PHE A 63 -11.75 -7.36 11.86
CA PHE A 63 -11.22 -6.22 12.63
C PHE A 63 -10.96 -6.53 14.11
N SER A 64 -11.62 -7.53 14.70
CA SER A 64 -11.32 -8.01 16.05
C SER A 64 -9.90 -8.53 16.22
N LEU A 65 -9.24 -8.97 15.13
CA LEU A 65 -7.85 -9.41 15.17
C LEU A 65 -6.86 -8.25 15.41
N LYS A 66 -7.28 -7.01 15.14
CA LYS A 66 -6.45 -5.83 15.39
C LYS A 66 -6.03 -5.75 16.85
N ASP A 67 -6.97 -5.87 17.77
CA ASP A 67 -6.68 -5.80 19.21
C ASP A 67 -6.03 -7.09 19.71
N LYS A 68 -6.50 -8.25 19.25
CA LYS A 68 -5.94 -9.56 19.62
C LYS A 68 -4.45 -9.70 19.32
N TYR A 69 -4.00 -9.15 18.18
CA TYR A 69 -2.60 -9.25 17.73
C TYR A 69 -1.84 -7.93 17.81
N LEU A 70 -2.43 -6.88 18.39
CA LEU A 70 -1.83 -5.54 18.52
C LEU A 70 -1.42 -4.97 17.14
N LEU A 71 -2.31 -5.12 16.14
CA LEU A 71 -2.04 -4.60 14.80
C LEU A 71 -2.15 -3.07 14.79
N GLY A 72 -1.47 -2.43 13.82
CA GLY A 72 -1.44 -0.98 13.69
C GLY A 72 -2.77 -0.36 13.30
N GLY A 73 -3.62 -1.07 12.53
CA GLY A 73 -4.86 -0.47 12.08
C GLY A 73 -5.78 -1.36 11.26
N ILE A 74 -6.83 -0.71 10.74
CA ILE A 74 -7.85 -1.33 9.87
C ILE A 74 -8.01 -0.53 8.58
N HIS A 75 -8.43 -1.22 7.54
CA HIS A 75 -8.76 -0.63 6.23
C HIS A 75 -10.23 -0.85 5.93
N LEU A 76 -11.00 0.25 5.84
CA LEU A 76 -12.43 0.18 5.52
C LEU A 76 -12.65 -0.16 4.05
N ASN A 77 -13.67 -0.94 3.79
CA ASN A 77 -14.06 -1.39 2.46
C ASN A 77 -15.59 -1.47 2.35
N SER A 78 -16.12 -1.88 1.20
CA SER A 78 -17.57 -1.94 0.98
C SER A 78 -18.31 -2.91 1.90
N ARG A 79 -17.64 -3.95 2.42
CA ARG A 79 -18.21 -4.90 3.40
C ARG A 79 -18.18 -4.34 4.82
N HIS A 80 -17.21 -3.49 5.12
CA HIS A 80 -16.98 -2.85 6.41
C HIS A 80 -16.77 -1.34 6.18
N PRO A 81 -17.87 -0.59 5.91
CA PRO A 81 -17.78 0.83 5.52
C PRO A 81 -17.48 1.78 6.68
N GLU A 82 -17.65 1.32 7.91
CA GLU A 82 -17.49 2.11 9.12
C GLU A 82 -16.52 1.47 10.11
N ALA A 83 -15.79 2.31 10.84
CA ALA A 83 -14.92 1.85 11.91
C ALA A 83 -15.78 1.46 13.15
N PRO A 84 -15.29 0.52 13.96
CA PRO A 84 -15.89 0.24 15.27
C PRO A 84 -16.02 1.52 16.12
N ALA A 85 -17.00 1.56 17.03
CA ALA A 85 -17.15 2.67 17.97
C ALA A 85 -15.87 2.86 18.80
N ASN A 86 -15.49 4.13 19.00
CA ASN A 86 -14.26 4.50 19.74
C ASN A 86 -12.97 3.88 19.21
N TYR A 87 -12.91 3.70 17.89
CA TYR A 87 -11.74 3.11 17.24
C TYR A 87 -10.48 3.96 17.42
N GLU A 88 -9.43 3.32 17.88
CA GLU A 88 -8.08 3.89 17.99
C GLU A 88 -7.09 3.10 17.12
N GLY A 89 -6.23 3.82 16.38
CA GLY A 89 -5.22 3.23 15.50
C GLY A 89 -5.27 3.81 14.09
N ILE A 90 -4.50 3.21 13.20
CA ILE A 90 -4.48 3.61 11.79
C ILE A 90 -5.83 3.27 11.15
N LEU A 91 -6.49 4.27 10.60
CA LEU A 91 -7.71 4.13 9.83
C LEU A 91 -7.46 4.56 8.39
N SER A 92 -7.75 3.67 7.45
CA SER A 92 -7.60 3.94 6.02
C SER A 92 -8.78 3.39 5.21
N ARG A 93 -8.95 3.87 3.98
CA ARG A 93 -9.93 3.33 3.03
C ARG A 93 -9.44 3.47 1.59
N ALA A 94 -10.09 2.75 0.66
CA ALA A 94 -9.90 2.96 -0.77
C ALA A 94 -10.78 4.11 -1.26
N CYS A 95 -10.24 4.91 -2.21
CA CYS A 95 -10.94 5.91 -2.99
C CYS A 95 -10.74 5.61 -4.48
N HIS A 96 -11.79 5.78 -5.27
CA HIS A 96 -11.80 5.41 -6.69
C HIS A 96 -11.90 6.62 -7.62
N SER A 97 -11.94 7.83 -7.07
CA SER A 97 -11.90 9.09 -7.80
C SER A 97 -11.19 10.19 -7.02
N LEU A 98 -10.72 11.24 -7.71
CA LEU A 98 -10.14 12.42 -7.08
C LEU A 98 -11.17 13.14 -6.21
N GLU A 99 -12.43 13.21 -6.63
CA GLU A 99 -13.53 13.77 -5.85
C GLU A 99 -13.75 12.98 -4.55
N GLU A 100 -13.70 11.66 -4.61
CA GLU A 100 -13.79 10.82 -3.41
C GLU A 100 -12.60 11.04 -2.47
N VAL A 101 -11.39 11.23 -3.00
CA VAL A 101 -10.21 11.59 -2.20
C VAL A 101 -10.45 12.93 -1.48
N GLU A 102 -10.82 13.98 -2.21
CA GLU A 102 -11.01 15.33 -1.69
C GLU A 102 -12.03 15.37 -0.55
N THR A 103 -13.16 14.70 -0.72
CA THR A 103 -14.27 14.68 0.26
C THR A 103 -14.02 13.77 1.46
N THR A 104 -13.08 12.84 1.35
CA THR A 104 -12.95 11.71 2.30
C THR A 104 -11.68 11.79 3.14
N VAL A 105 -10.56 12.20 2.56
CA VAL A 105 -9.21 12.03 3.13
C VAL A 105 -9.02 12.65 4.52
N SER A 106 -9.73 13.73 4.84
CA SER A 106 -9.64 14.40 6.15
C SER A 106 -10.00 13.51 7.33
N ARG A 107 -10.86 12.50 7.11
CA ARG A 107 -11.37 11.57 8.12
C ARG A 107 -10.43 10.38 8.40
N PHE A 108 -9.35 10.24 7.62
CA PHE A 108 -8.48 9.07 7.64
C PHE A 108 -7.02 9.46 7.89
N ASN A 109 -6.23 8.50 8.37
CA ASN A 109 -4.78 8.66 8.45
C ASN A 109 -4.18 8.72 7.04
N TYR A 110 -4.73 7.95 6.10
CA TYR A 110 -4.46 8.00 4.67
C TYR A 110 -5.56 7.28 3.88
N VAL A 111 -5.61 7.53 2.59
CA VAL A 111 -6.48 6.83 1.64
C VAL A 111 -5.65 6.16 0.54
N LEU A 112 -6.13 5.02 0.02
CA LEU A 112 -5.56 4.36 -1.14
C LEU A 112 -6.35 4.81 -2.39
N MET A 113 -5.75 5.63 -3.23
CA MET A 113 -6.34 6.05 -4.50
C MET A 113 -6.05 5.00 -5.58
N SER A 114 -7.08 4.39 -6.17
CA SER A 114 -6.96 3.27 -7.12
C SER A 114 -8.06 3.25 -8.17
N PRO A 115 -7.73 2.97 -9.44
CA PRO A 115 -6.39 2.77 -9.98
C PRO A 115 -5.71 4.08 -10.38
N VAL A 116 -4.41 4.24 -10.12
CA VAL A 116 -3.64 5.40 -10.62
C VAL A 116 -3.13 5.14 -12.02
N TYR A 117 -2.63 3.94 -12.31
CA TYR A 117 -2.20 3.50 -13.63
C TYR A 117 -2.95 2.26 -14.08
N ASP A 118 -2.90 1.95 -15.38
CA ASP A 118 -3.46 0.72 -15.93
C ASP A 118 -2.84 -0.51 -15.26
N SER A 119 -3.69 -1.45 -14.90
CA SER A 119 -3.22 -2.71 -14.32
C SER A 119 -2.45 -3.51 -15.37
N ILE A 120 -1.19 -3.85 -15.08
CA ILE A 120 -0.36 -4.74 -15.90
C ILE A 120 -1.02 -6.13 -16.07
N SER A 121 -1.91 -6.50 -15.15
CA SER A 121 -2.56 -7.82 -15.09
C SER A 121 -3.97 -7.88 -15.69
N LYS A 122 -4.56 -6.76 -16.10
CA LYS A 122 -5.92 -6.72 -16.70
C LYS A 122 -5.90 -5.95 -18.02
N GLN A 123 -5.77 -6.67 -19.14
CA GLN A 123 -5.98 -6.09 -20.46
C GLN A 123 -7.41 -5.51 -20.55
N GLY A 124 -7.51 -4.19 -20.86
CA GLY A 124 -8.79 -3.52 -21.11
C GLY A 124 -9.31 -2.58 -20.01
N TYR A 125 -8.64 -2.47 -18.85
CA TYR A 125 -8.94 -1.42 -17.89
C TYR A 125 -8.01 -0.22 -18.14
N ARG A 126 -8.57 0.86 -18.68
CA ARG A 126 -7.83 2.12 -18.82
C ARG A 126 -7.58 2.70 -17.43
N SER A 127 -6.38 3.25 -17.20
CA SER A 127 -6.11 4.07 -16.01
C SER A 127 -7.14 5.19 -15.98
N GLY A 128 -7.60 5.50 -14.78
CA GLY A 128 -8.56 6.58 -14.63
C GLY A 128 -7.98 7.95 -14.99
N TYR A 129 -6.63 8.14 -15.01
CA TYR A 129 -6.04 9.47 -15.01
C TYR A 129 -4.87 9.60 -15.99
N SER A 130 -4.88 10.70 -16.74
CA SER A 130 -3.72 11.18 -17.48
C SER A 130 -2.71 11.84 -16.55
N LYS A 131 -1.48 12.02 -17.04
CA LYS A 131 -0.44 12.74 -16.28
C LYS A 131 -0.83 14.17 -15.95
N ASP A 132 -1.54 14.85 -16.85
CA ASP A 132 -2.00 16.22 -16.67
C ASP A 132 -3.07 16.31 -15.58
N GLU A 133 -4.01 15.35 -15.52
CA GLU A 133 -5.01 15.28 -14.44
C GLU A 133 -4.36 15.05 -13.07
N LEU A 134 -3.38 14.14 -12.98
CA LEU A 134 -2.65 13.90 -11.74
C LEU A 134 -1.84 15.13 -11.30
N LYS A 135 -1.24 15.85 -12.25
CA LYS A 135 -0.52 17.09 -11.97
C LYS A 135 -1.45 18.20 -11.50
N GLN A 136 -2.60 18.38 -12.13
CA GLN A 136 -3.62 19.31 -11.68
C GLN A 136 -4.13 18.97 -10.28
N ALA A 137 -4.35 17.69 -9.99
CA ALA A 137 -4.75 17.24 -8.66
C ALA A 137 -3.66 17.48 -7.58
N GLN A 138 -2.39 17.42 -7.94
CA GLN A 138 -1.29 17.85 -7.08
C GLN A 138 -1.30 19.35 -6.85
N GLU A 139 -1.41 20.14 -7.92
CA GLU A 139 -1.41 21.61 -7.86
C GLU A 139 -2.61 22.17 -7.07
N SER A 140 -3.77 21.50 -7.15
CA SER A 140 -4.97 21.82 -6.36
C SER A 140 -4.94 21.31 -4.92
N GLY A 141 -3.92 20.52 -4.55
CA GLY A 141 -3.77 19.96 -3.20
C GLY A 141 -4.64 18.74 -2.90
N VAL A 142 -5.30 18.13 -3.90
CA VAL A 142 -6.04 16.87 -3.74
C VAL A 142 -5.07 15.70 -3.52
N ILE A 143 -3.95 15.68 -4.26
CA ILE A 143 -2.86 14.73 -4.00
C ILE A 143 -1.87 15.36 -3.02
N HIS A 144 -1.68 14.71 -1.88
CA HIS A 144 -0.78 15.16 -0.81
C HIS A 144 -0.32 13.96 0.07
N GLU A 145 0.37 14.23 1.19
CA GLU A 145 1.02 13.19 2.02
C GLU A 145 0.09 12.12 2.62
N LYS A 146 -1.23 12.33 2.63
CA LYS A 146 -2.22 11.32 3.06
C LYS A 146 -2.79 10.49 1.91
N VAL A 147 -2.41 10.76 0.67
CA VAL A 147 -2.89 10.00 -0.48
C VAL A 147 -1.82 9.00 -0.92
N VAL A 148 -2.17 7.73 -0.94
CA VAL A 148 -1.30 6.63 -1.33
C VAL A 148 -1.75 6.12 -2.69
N ALA A 149 -0.83 6.06 -3.64
CA ALA A 149 -1.09 5.54 -4.98
C ALA A 149 -1.20 4.01 -4.97
N LEU A 150 -2.25 3.46 -5.60
CA LEU A 150 -2.45 2.03 -5.80
C LEU A 150 -2.96 1.78 -7.25
N GLY A 151 -2.57 0.63 -7.81
CA GLY A 151 -2.94 0.20 -9.16
C GLY A 151 -1.87 0.56 -10.19
N GLY A 152 -1.32 -0.47 -10.83
CA GLY A 152 -0.27 -0.34 -11.84
C GLY A 152 1.07 0.20 -11.34
N ILE A 153 1.28 0.27 -10.02
CA ILE A 153 2.53 0.79 -9.44
C ILE A 153 3.64 -0.25 -9.55
N SER A 154 4.80 0.20 -10.02
CA SER A 154 6.01 -0.61 -10.21
C SER A 154 7.27 0.24 -10.11
N GLU A 155 8.43 -0.40 -10.22
CA GLU A 155 9.73 0.29 -10.26
C GLU A 155 9.78 1.41 -11.32
N VAL A 156 9.11 1.22 -12.47
CA VAL A 156 9.15 2.14 -13.62
C VAL A 156 8.50 3.49 -13.32
N ASN A 157 7.39 3.51 -12.56
CA ASN A 157 6.61 4.73 -12.31
C ASN A 157 6.71 5.27 -10.87
N LEU A 158 7.43 4.58 -10.00
CA LEU A 158 7.52 4.94 -8.58
C LEU A 158 8.14 6.34 -8.35
N ALA A 159 9.12 6.74 -9.18
CA ALA A 159 9.72 8.06 -9.12
C ALA A 159 8.71 9.16 -9.53
N GLU A 160 7.87 8.90 -10.53
CA GLU A 160 6.79 9.82 -10.95
C GLU A 160 5.75 9.98 -9.83
N ILE A 161 5.29 8.89 -9.21
CA ILE A 161 4.38 8.93 -8.05
C ILE A 161 4.93 9.81 -6.93
N LYS A 162 6.22 9.70 -6.66
CA LYS A 162 6.88 10.55 -5.66
C LYS A 162 6.88 12.02 -6.08
N SER A 163 7.17 12.33 -7.34
CA SER A 163 7.18 13.71 -7.86
C SER A 163 5.80 14.36 -7.87
N LEU A 164 4.75 13.56 -8.00
CA LEU A 164 3.34 14.00 -7.90
C LEU A 164 2.87 14.24 -6.46
N GLY A 165 3.75 14.10 -5.46
CA GLY A 165 3.42 14.45 -4.08
C GLY A 165 2.59 13.41 -3.31
N PHE A 166 2.41 12.20 -3.85
CA PHE A 166 1.80 11.11 -3.09
C PHE A 166 2.60 10.79 -1.82
N GLY A 167 1.91 10.60 -0.69
CA GLY A 167 2.54 10.24 0.57
C GLY A 167 3.07 8.80 0.62
N GLY A 168 2.56 7.94 -0.26
CA GLY A 168 2.97 6.55 -0.36
C GLY A 168 2.62 5.90 -1.69
N ALA A 169 3.16 4.72 -1.89
CA ALA A 169 2.82 3.81 -2.98
C ALA A 169 2.51 2.42 -2.42
N ALA A 170 1.40 1.85 -2.84
CA ALA A 170 0.98 0.51 -2.46
C ALA A 170 1.21 -0.47 -3.63
N LEU A 171 1.88 -1.56 -3.34
CA LEU A 171 2.33 -2.57 -4.29
C LEU A 171 1.63 -3.90 -4.01
N LEU A 172 1.24 -4.59 -5.08
CA LEU A 172 0.69 -5.94 -5.03
C LEU A 172 1.40 -6.83 -6.08
N GLY A 173 0.99 -6.74 -7.34
CA GLY A 173 1.50 -7.58 -8.42
C GLY A 173 3.01 -7.43 -8.66
N ASP A 174 3.56 -6.23 -8.55
CA ASP A 174 4.99 -5.97 -8.75
C ASP A 174 5.88 -6.69 -7.71
N ILE A 175 5.31 -7.05 -6.56
CA ILE A 175 5.98 -7.84 -5.53
C ILE A 175 5.68 -9.34 -5.72
N TRP A 176 4.39 -9.72 -5.67
CA TRP A 176 4.02 -11.13 -5.55
C TRP A 176 4.14 -11.94 -6.84
N ASN A 177 4.06 -11.31 -8.01
CA ASN A 177 4.30 -11.99 -9.28
C ASN A 177 5.77 -12.46 -9.45
N ARG A 178 6.68 -12.01 -8.58
CA ARG A 178 8.09 -12.41 -8.54
C ARG A 178 8.38 -13.53 -7.55
N TYR A 179 7.38 -13.91 -6.74
CA TYR A 179 7.57 -14.87 -5.67
C TYR A 179 6.66 -16.09 -5.85
N HIS A 180 7.25 -17.23 -6.16
CA HIS A 180 6.56 -18.50 -6.27
C HIS A 180 7.03 -19.49 -5.21
N THR A 181 8.29 -19.42 -4.82
CA THR A 181 8.92 -20.29 -3.83
C THR A 181 9.94 -19.52 -3.01
N TRP A 182 10.39 -20.08 -1.89
CA TRP A 182 11.46 -19.46 -1.09
C TRP A 182 12.76 -19.23 -1.87
N LYS A 183 12.99 -19.93 -2.97
CA LYS A 183 14.14 -19.70 -3.85
C LYS A 183 14.13 -18.30 -4.50
N ASP A 184 12.95 -17.71 -4.66
CA ASP A 184 12.78 -16.39 -5.27
C ASP A 184 12.92 -15.25 -4.26
N ALA A 185 13.02 -15.57 -2.95
CA ALA A 185 13.00 -14.59 -1.87
C ALA A 185 14.14 -13.57 -1.97
N GLU A 186 15.34 -13.99 -2.34
CA GLU A 186 16.50 -13.10 -2.44
C GLU A 186 16.30 -12.09 -3.58
N GLU A 187 15.80 -12.52 -4.72
CA GLU A 187 15.49 -11.64 -5.86
C GLU A 187 14.37 -10.66 -5.49
N LEU A 188 13.29 -11.14 -4.87
CA LEU A 188 12.19 -10.30 -4.40
C LEU A 188 12.68 -9.25 -3.41
N LEU A 189 13.50 -9.62 -2.45
CA LEU A 189 14.06 -8.68 -1.46
C LEU A 189 15.03 -7.68 -2.11
N ALA A 190 15.83 -8.10 -3.08
CA ALA A 190 16.68 -7.21 -3.85
C ALA A 190 15.86 -6.20 -4.65
N HIS A 191 14.77 -6.65 -5.29
CA HIS A 191 13.82 -5.76 -5.96
C HIS A 191 13.19 -4.76 -4.98
N PHE A 192 12.67 -5.23 -3.85
CA PHE A 192 12.09 -4.35 -2.83
C PHE A 192 13.09 -3.28 -2.33
N ARG A 193 14.36 -3.65 -2.12
CA ARG A 193 15.39 -2.68 -1.72
C ARG A 193 15.62 -1.60 -2.80
N ARG A 194 15.53 -1.94 -4.09
CA ARG A 194 15.60 -0.94 -5.18
C ARG A 194 14.44 0.03 -5.12
N LEU A 195 13.20 -0.48 -4.94
CA LEU A 195 12.00 0.35 -4.76
C LEU A 195 12.15 1.29 -3.55
N LYS A 196 12.63 0.75 -2.43
CA LYS A 196 12.85 1.55 -1.21
C LYS A 196 13.89 2.65 -1.44
N LYS A 197 14.96 2.38 -2.16
CA LYS A 197 15.97 3.37 -2.54
C LYS A 197 15.36 4.52 -3.35
N ILE A 198 14.50 4.25 -4.32
CA ILE A 198 13.80 5.28 -5.10
C ILE A 198 12.96 6.18 -4.18
N CYS A 199 12.25 5.59 -3.21
CA CYS A 199 11.45 6.35 -2.25
C CYS A 199 12.29 7.25 -1.34
N LEU A 200 13.53 6.87 -1.02
CA LEU A 200 14.43 7.60 -0.12
C LEU A 200 15.24 8.68 -0.84
N LEU A 201 15.54 8.51 -2.13
CA LEU A 201 16.32 9.48 -2.88
C LEU A 201 15.66 10.86 -2.82
N TYR A 202 16.42 11.87 -2.42
CA TYR A 202 16.02 13.27 -2.47
C TYR A 202 15.89 13.67 -3.93
N THR A 203 14.74 14.16 -4.38
CA THR A 203 14.67 14.91 -5.63
C THR A 203 15.27 16.26 -5.34
N SER A 204 16.51 16.50 -5.76
CA SER A 204 17.08 17.86 -5.74
C SER A 204 16.14 18.80 -6.48
N PRO A 205 15.86 20.02 -5.94
CA PRO A 205 15.12 21.02 -6.69
C PRO A 205 15.80 21.25 -8.03
N SER A 206 15.01 21.42 -9.09
CA SER A 206 15.52 21.73 -10.43
C SER A 206 16.40 22.97 -10.38
N PRO A 207 17.50 23.03 -11.14
CA PRO A 207 18.37 24.22 -11.21
C PRO A 207 17.67 25.51 -11.66
N ARG A 208 16.38 25.46 -12.03
CA ARG A 208 15.59 26.60 -12.49
C ARG A 208 15.01 27.46 -11.36
N ASP A 209 15.08 27.02 -10.10
CA ASP A 209 14.55 27.79 -8.96
C ASP A 209 15.60 28.66 -8.25
N ARG A 210 16.73 28.92 -8.93
CA ARG A 210 17.74 29.92 -8.52
C ARG A 210 17.75 31.05 -9.55
N GLY A 211 16.71 31.82 -9.57
CA GLY A 211 16.60 33.07 -10.30
C GLY A 211 16.13 34.15 -9.36
#